data_bb07475cea1f52defb2f5ea2939da4a5
#
_entry.id   bb07475cea1f52defb2f5ea2939da4a5
#
_cell.length_a   1.000
_cell.length_b   1.000
_cell.length_c   1.000
_cell.angle_alpha   90.00
_cell.angle_beta   90.00
_cell.angle_gamma   90.00
#
_symmetry.space_group_name_H-M   'P 1'
#
loop_
_entity.id
_entity.type
_entity.pdbx_description
1 polymer ?
#
loop_
_entity_poly.entity_id
_entity_poly.type
_entity_poly.pdbx_seq_one_letter_code
_entity_poly.pdbx_strand_id
1 'polypeptide(L)'
;MNKTLHIPYTPALDNLSLEEVANALEDGGARFSVESLNWPGEFPYRPLTVITAAHSGKFIYLDFLVRCNYLRAVHYTDNSPVSEDSCVEFFVSPGSSTEAYWAFELNCIGTINAAFCTRSNECAQLPGELLQKIGRYASVGNRPFQEVEGSFIWSVVMAIPLEILGIEYNLSLIHISEPTRQAEI
;
A
#
# COMPACT_ATOMS: atom_id res chain seq x y z
N MET A 1 -20.28 1.29 -9.32
CA MET A 1 -20.81 0.95 -7.98
C MET A 1 -19.67 1.12 -6.99
N ASN A 2 -19.83 1.97 -5.97
CA ASN A 2 -18.83 2.04 -4.90
C ASN A 2 -18.93 0.75 -4.08
N LYS A 3 -17.88 -0.06 -4.10
CA LYS A 3 -17.77 -1.22 -3.23
C LYS A 3 -17.41 -0.73 -1.83
N THR A 4 -18.12 -1.17 -0.81
CA THR A 4 -17.77 -0.94 0.60
C THR A 4 -17.12 -2.20 1.15
N LEU A 5 -15.93 -2.03 1.73
CA LEU A 5 -15.21 -3.09 2.41
C LEU A 5 -15.11 -2.76 3.90
N HIS A 6 -15.50 -3.69 4.75
CA HIS A 6 -15.33 -3.58 6.19
C HIS A 6 -14.03 -4.28 6.58
N ILE A 7 -13.05 -3.52 7.09
CA ILE A 7 -11.82 -4.10 7.61
C ILE A 7 -12.01 -4.44 9.10
N PRO A 8 -11.58 -5.63 9.56
CA PRO A 8 -11.76 -6.06 10.94
C PRO A 8 -10.90 -5.27 11.93
N TYR A 9 -11.43 -5.07 13.13
CA TYR A 9 -10.68 -4.57 14.27
C TYR A 9 -9.90 -5.69 14.93
N THR A 10 -8.58 -5.62 14.86
CA THR A 10 -7.67 -6.67 15.33
C THR A 10 -6.50 -6.05 16.12
N PRO A 11 -6.74 -5.62 17.38
CA PRO A 11 -5.72 -4.93 18.17
C PRO A 11 -4.50 -5.80 18.51
N ALA A 12 -4.62 -7.12 18.41
CA ALA A 12 -3.51 -8.05 18.65
C ALA A 12 -2.35 -7.85 17.64
N LEU A 13 -2.60 -7.28 16.45
CA LEU A 13 -1.58 -6.99 15.45
C LEU A 13 -0.48 -6.05 15.95
N ASP A 14 -0.80 -5.15 16.90
CA ASP A 14 0.19 -4.23 17.48
C ASP A 14 1.31 -4.95 18.25
N ASN A 15 1.13 -6.21 18.61
CA ASN A 15 2.09 -7.01 19.38
C ASN A 15 2.90 -8.00 18.53
N LEU A 16 2.66 -8.02 17.22
CA LEU A 16 3.31 -8.90 16.26
C LEU A 16 4.45 -8.18 15.53
N SER A 17 5.45 -8.93 15.09
CA SER A 17 6.36 -8.44 14.06
C SER A 17 5.60 -8.27 12.75
N LEU A 18 6.08 -7.41 11.83
CA LEU A 18 5.39 -7.18 10.56
C LEU A 18 5.36 -8.44 9.65
N GLU A 19 6.30 -9.35 9.81
CA GLU A 19 6.28 -10.67 9.16
C GLU A 19 5.14 -11.54 9.70
N GLU A 20 4.92 -11.54 11.02
CA GLU A 20 3.79 -12.24 11.65
C GLU A 20 2.45 -11.59 11.31
N VAL A 21 2.43 -10.25 11.14
CA VAL A 21 1.25 -9.51 10.67
C VAL A 21 0.80 -10.01 9.30
N ALA A 22 1.72 -10.29 8.35
CA ALA A 22 1.37 -10.85 7.05
C ALA A 22 0.54 -12.13 7.19
N ASN A 23 1.01 -13.08 8.02
CA ASN A 23 0.31 -14.33 8.26
C ASN A 23 -1.06 -14.11 8.95
N ALA A 24 -1.10 -13.24 9.95
CA ALA A 24 -2.35 -12.94 10.67
C ALA A 24 -3.39 -12.25 9.76
N LEU A 25 -2.95 -11.41 8.83
CA LEU A 25 -3.83 -10.78 7.83
C LEU A 25 -4.35 -11.81 6.82
N GLU A 26 -3.52 -12.78 6.40
CA GLU A 26 -3.95 -13.85 5.50
C GLU A 26 -5.09 -14.67 6.11
N ASP A 27 -5.01 -14.95 7.41
CA ASP A 27 -6.00 -15.76 8.13
C ASP A 27 -7.29 -14.99 8.45
N GLY A 28 -7.21 -13.71 8.79
CA GLY A 28 -8.35 -12.97 9.38
C GLY A 28 -8.60 -11.57 8.81
N GLY A 29 -7.80 -11.08 7.86
CA GLY A 29 -7.98 -9.77 7.24
C GLY A 29 -9.11 -9.74 6.21
N ALA A 30 -9.64 -8.55 5.96
CA ALA A 30 -10.52 -8.32 4.84
C ALA A 30 -9.73 -8.39 3.53
N ARG A 31 -10.17 -9.22 2.58
CA ARG A 31 -9.44 -9.51 1.34
C ARG A 31 -10.11 -8.91 0.13
N PHE A 32 -9.33 -8.33 -0.75
CA PHE A 32 -9.77 -7.85 -2.07
C PHE A 32 -8.63 -7.97 -3.10
N SER A 33 -8.98 -7.92 -4.39
CA SER A 33 -8.04 -8.04 -5.49
C SER A 33 -8.06 -6.79 -6.35
N VAL A 34 -6.91 -6.43 -6.92
CA VAL A 34 -6.84 -5.39 -7.96
C VAL A 34 -7.32 -6.02 -9.27
N GLU A 35 -8.53 -5.68 -9.72
CA GLU A 35 -9.18 -6.31 -10.87
C GLU A 35 -9.11 -5.46 -12.14
N SER A 36 -8.96 -4.14 -11.99
CA SER A 36 -9.01 -3.21 -13.11
C SER A 36 -7.67 -3.11 -13.85
N LEU A 37 -7.73 -3.10 -15.17
CA LEU A 37 -6.62 -2.73 -16.05
C LEU A 37 -7.03 -1.47 -16.81
N ASN A 38 -6.51 -0.31 -16.39
CA ASN A 38 -7.03 0.98 -16.83
C ASN A 38 -6.55 1.39 -18.24
N TRP A 39 -5.37 0.94 -18.65
CA TRP A 39 -4.77 1.27 -19.96
C TRP A 39 -4.33 0.02 -20.75
N PRO A 40 -5.27 -0.89 -21.12
CA PRO A 40 -4.92 -2.16 -21.73
C PRO A 40 -4.26 -2.03 -23.12
N GLY A 41 -4.44 -0.89 -23.80
CA GLY A 41 -3.82 -0.61 -25.09
C GLY A 41 -2.33 -0.24 -25.00
N GLU A 42 -1.90 0.34 -23.92
CA GLU A 42 -0.51 0.78 -23.68
C GLU A 42 0.23 -0.20 -22.76
N PHE A 43 -0.45 -0.67 -21.71
CA PHE A 43 0.09 -1.58 -20.70
C PHE A 43 -0.81 -2.80 -20.53
N PRO A 44 -0.68 -3.81 -21.45
CA PRO A 44 -1.55 -4.98 -21.42
C PRO A 44 -1.23 -5.98 -20.30
N TYR A 45 -0.12 -5.80 -19.60
CA TYR A 45 0.31 -6.67 -18.52
C TYR A 45 -0.31 -6.26 -17.19
N ARG A 46 -0.88 -7.23 -16.49
CA ARG A 46 -1.46 -7.06 -15.16
C ARG A 46 -0.94 -8.13 -14.20
N PRO A 47 -0.14 -7.78 -13.19
CA PRO A 47 0.18 -8.68 -12.09
C PRO A 47 -1.08 -9.09 -11.34
N LEU A 48 -1.10 -10.32 -10.81
CA LEU A 48 -2.14 -10.71 -9.86
C LEU A 48 -1.80 -10.12 -8.50
N THR A 49 -2.64 -9.21 -8.03
CA THR A 49 -2.43 -8.54 -6.74
C THR A 49 -3.63 -8.78 -5.84
N VAL A 50 -3.37 -9.34 -4.67
CA VAL A 50 -4.33 -9.52 -3.58
C VAL A 50 -3.90 -8.65 -2.43
N ILE A 51 -4.86 -7.96 -1.82
CA ILE A 51 -4.63 -7.10 -0.67
C ILE A 51 -5.44 -7.66 0.49
N THR A 52 -4.82 -7.78 1.66
CA THR A 52 -5.51 -8.05 2.91
C THR A 52 -5.32 -6.91 3.89
N ALA A 53 -6.40 -6.54 4.58
CA ALA A 53 -6.43 -5.37 5.44
C ALA A 53 -7.11 -5.63 6.77
N ALA A 54 -6.58 -5.00 7.83
CA ALA A 54 -7.20 -4.90 9.14
C ALA A 54 -6.76 -3.60 9.83
N HIS A 55 -7.34 -3.28 10.97
CA HIS A 55 -6.89 -2.15 11.78
C HIS A 55 -6.85 -2.50 13.26
N SER A 56 -5.94 -1.86 14.01
CA SER A 56 -5.85 -2.02 15.47
C SER A 56 -6.49 -0.88 16.27
N GLY A 57 -6.98 0.15 15.59
CA GLY A 57 -7.38 1.42 16.20
C GLY A 57 -6.23 2.40 16.35
N LYS A 58 -4.97 1.97 16.16
CA LYS A 58 -3.77 2.83 16.08
C LYS A 58 -3.18 2.83 14.68
N PHE A 59 -3.22 1.68 14.03
CA PHE A 59 -2.68 1.46 12.69
C PHE A 59 -3.75 0.88 11.77
N ILE A 60 -3.64 1.21 10.48
CA ILE A 60 -4.17 0.39 9.41
C ILE A 60 -3.04 -0.51 8.91
N TYR A 61 -3.29 -1.80 8.81
CA TYR A 61 -2.37 -2.81 8.32
C TYR A 61 -2.83 -3.28 6.95
N LEU A 62 -1.91 -3.28 6.00
CA LEU A 62 -2.12 -3.72 4.63
C LEU A 62 -1.03 -4.72 4.28
N ASP A 63 -1.41 -5.89 3.76
CA ASP A 63 -0.50 -6.83 3.11
C ASP A 63 -0.87 -6.92 1.64
N PHE A 64 0.11 -6.70 0.77
CA PHE A 64 -0.01 -6.84 -0.67
C PHE A 64 0.75 -8.08 -1.11
N LEU A 65 0.04 -9.09 -1.58
CA LEU A 65 0.60 -10.29 -2.20
C LEU A 65 0.51 -10.15 -3.72
N VAL A 66 1.66 -10.15 -4.38
CA VAL A 66 1.78 -9.93 -5.83
C VAL A 66 2.42 -11.13 -6.51
N ARG A 67 1.79 -11.62 -7.60
CA ARG A 67 2.38 -12.58 -8.52
C ARG A 67 2.64 -11.90 -9.86
N CYS A 68 3.90 -11.92 -10.31
CA CYS A 68 4.35 -11.20 -11.50
C CYS A 68 5.42 -11.97 -12.29
N ASN A 69 5.70 -11.50 -13.51
CA ASN A 69 6.72 -12.08 -14.38
C ASN A 69 8.01 -11.26 -14.44
N TYR A 70 7.97 -10.04 -13.93
CA TYR A 70 9.11 -9.13 -13.89
C TYR A 70 9.23 -8.59 -12.48
N LEU A 71 10.46 -8.51 -11.97
CA LEU A 71 10.74 -7.96 -10.66
C LEU A 71 11.92 -7.02 -10.75
N ARG A 72 11.74 -5.79 -10.25
CA ARG A 72 12.73 -4.72 -10.25
C ARG A 72 12.66 -3.94 -8.95
N ALA A 73 13.83 -3.54 -8.41
CA ALA A 73 13.95 -2.64 -7.28
C ALA A 73 15.29 -1.92 -7.32
N VAL A 74 15.34 -0.78 -7.99
CA VAL A 74 16.57 0.04 -8.09
C VAL A 74 16.54 1.22 -7.11
N HIS A 75 15.36 1.64 -6.70
CA HIS A 75 15.16 2.73 -5.74
C HIS A 75 15.16 2.17 -4.31
N TYR A 76 16.13 2.60 -3.51
CA TYR A 76 16.35 2.12 -2.13
C TYR A 76 16.40 3.26 -1.09
N THR A 77 16.09 4.48 -1.51
CA THR A 77 15.99 5.65 -0.64
C THR A 77 14.54 6.12 -0.61
N ASP A 78 13.99 6.32 0.57
CA ASP A 78 12.63 6.82 0.73
C ASP A 78 12.43 8.16 0.01
N ASN A 79 11.20 8.40 -0.46
CA ASN A 79 10.83 9.54 -1.29
C ASN A 79 11.53 9.59 -2.67
N SER A 80 12.13 8.49 -3.14
CA SER A 80 12.55 8.33 -4.53
C SER A 80 11.38 7.85 -5.41
N PRO A 81 11.50 7.85 -6.75
CA PRO A 81 10.42 7.46 -7.66
C PRO A 81 10.23 5.94 -7.69
N VAL A 82 9.75 5.36 -6.57
CA VAL A 82 9.56 3.91 -6.40
C VAL A 82 8.51 3.31 -7.33
N SER A 83 7.65 4.13 -7.94
CA SER A 83 6.70 3.73 -8.98
C SER A 83 7.38 3.23 -10.26
N GLU A 84 8.66 3.54 -10.49
CA GLU A 84 9.46 2.98 -11.58
C GLU A 84 9.93 1.54 -11.31
N ASP A 85 9.76 1.03 -10.08
CA ASP A 85 10.08 -0.32 -9.65
C ASP A 85 8.82 -1.23 -9.66
N SER A 86 8.98 -2.49 -9.28
CA SER A 86 7.85 -3.35 -8.91
C SER A 86 7.22 -2.80 -7.63
N CYS A 87 6.13 -2.09 -7.79
CA CYS A 87 5.53 -1.23 -6.76
C CYS A 87 4.05 -1.56 -6.55
N VAL A 88 3.57 -1.31 -5.34
CA VAL A 88 2.15 -1.27 -4.98
C VAL A 88 1.81 0.11 -4.45
N GLU A 89 0.59 0.54 -4.71
CA GLU A 89 0.12 1.87 -4.34
C GLU A 89 -1.15 1.78 -3.49
N PHE A 90 -1.25 2.64 -2.51
CA PHE A 90 -2.43 2.79 -1.66
C PHE A 90 -2.79 4.27 -1.53
N PHE A 91 -3.98 4.60 -2.02
CA PHE A 91 -4.52 5.95 -1.92
C PHE A 91 -5.66 5.97 -0.92
N VAL A 92 -5.66 6.92 -0.01
CA VAL A 92 -6.71 7.04 1.01
C VAL A 92 -7.07 8.49 1.25
N SER A 93 -8.38 8.78 1.22
CA SER A 93 -8.93 10.08 1.62
C SER A 93 -9.68 9.92 2.94
N PRO A 94 -9.26 10.59 4.00
CA PRO A 94 -10.00 10.59 5.26
C PRO A 94 -11.31 11.39 5.10
N GLY A 95 -12.43 10.76 5.41
CA GLY A 95 -13.75 11.39 5.37
C GLY A 95 -14.40 11.43 3.99
N SER A 96 -15.46 12.23 3.86
CA SER A 96 -16.26 12.34 2.63
C SER A 96 -15.74 13.37 1.62
N SER A 97 -14.71 14.12 1.98
CA SER A 97 -14.09 15.10 1.08
C SER A 97 -13.19 14.38 0.07
N THR A 98 -13.44 14.61 -1.21
CA THR A 98 -12.62 14.08 -2.30
C THR A 98 -11.55 15.09 -2.76
N GLU A 99 -11.29 16.14 -1.98
CA GLU A 99 -10.41 17.24 -2.39
C GLU A 99 -8.94 16.99 -2.09
N ALA A 100 -8.66 16.08 -1.15
CA ALA A 100 -7.30 15.72 -0.79
C ALA A 100 -7.21 14.23 -0.41
N TYR A 101 -6.02 13.66 -0.60
CA TYR A 101 -5.76 12.25 -0.30
C TYR A 101 -4.30 12.04 0.08
N TRP A 102 -4.06 10.96 0.79
CA TRP A 102 -2.74 10.42 1.04
C TRP A 102 -2.40 9.41 -0.06
N ALA A 103 -1.21 9.52 -0.62
CA ALA A 103 -0.64 8.57 -1.57
C ALA A 103 0.53 7.85 -0.89
N PHE A 104 0.52 6.54 -0.90
CA PHE A 104 1.59 5.68 -0.41
C PHE A 104 1.99 4.73 -1.53
N GLU A 105 3.23 4.81 -1.98
CA GLU A 105 3.82 3.94 -2.98
C GLU A 105 4.92 3.14 -2.32
N LEU A 106 4.90 1.82 -2.44
CA LEU A 106 5.84 0.92 -1.78
C LEU A 106 6.40 -0.08 -2.79
N ASN A 107 7.70 -0.06 -3.04
CA ASN A 107 8.30 -1.05 -3.93
C ASN A 107 8.50 -2.41 -3.23
N CYS A 108 8.84 -3.44 -4.00
CA CYS A 108 8.96 -4.80 -3.51
C CYS A 108 10.05 -5.03 -2.45
N ILE A 109 10.98 -4.09 -2.24
CA ILE A 109 12.00 -4.14 -1.19
C ILE A 109 11.65 -3.23 0.02
N GLY A 110 10.45 -2.64 0.05
CA GLY A 110 9.98 -1.84 1.18
C GLY A 110 10.42 -0.38 1.18
N THR A 111 11.00 0.14 0.09
CA THR A 111 11.25 1.57 -0.07
C THR A 111 9.93 2.28 -0.34
N ILE A 112 9.69 3.40 0.34
CA ILE A 112 8.41 4.11 0.28
C ILE A 112 8.58 5.52 -0.28
N ASN A 113 7.63 5.93 -1.12
CA ASN A 113 7.33 7.32 -1.41
C ASN A 113 5.93 7.61 -0.89
N ALA A 114 5.78 8.64 -0.06
CA ALA A 114 4.47 9.00 0.46
C ALA A 114 4.26 10.51 0.42
N ALA A 115 3.04 10.91 0.03
CA ALA A 115 2.68 12.29 -0.13
C ALA A 115 1.24 12.57 0.26
N PHE A 116 0.98 13.80 0.68
CA PHE A 116 -0.36 14.36 0.77
C PHE A 116 -0.64 15.18 -0.47
N CYS A 117 -1.65 14.79 -1.23
CA CYS A 117 -1.99 15.37 -2.52
C CYS A 117 -3.35 16.06 -2.50
N THR A 118 -3.46 17.17 -3.21
CA THR A 118 -4.74 17.84 -3.48
C THR A 118 -5.29 17.40 -4.83
N ARG A 119 -6.55 17.71 -5.08
CA ARG A 119 -7.21 17.42 -6.36
C ARG A 119 -6.58 18.16 -7.57
N SER A 120 -5.84 19.25 -7.32
CA SER A 120 -5.06 19.97 -8.34
C SER A 120 -3.73 19.30 -8.67
N ASN A 121 -3.48 18.10 -8.15
CA ASN A 121 -2.22 17.33 -8.24
C ASN A 121 -1.01 18.06 -7.62
N GLU A 122 -1.24 18.96 -6.70
CA GLU A 122 -0.18 19.50 -5.84
C GLU A 122 0.07 18.50 -4.72
N CYS A 123 1.24 17.89 -4.71
CA CYS A 123 1.62 16.89 -3.71
C CYS A 123 2.77 17.40 -2.84
N ALA A 124 2.66 17.21 -1.55
CA ALA A 124 3.72 17.45 -0.57
C ALA A 124 4.18 16.12 0.00
N GLN A 125 5.45 15.78 -0.21
CA GLN A 125 6.03 14.55 0.32
C GLN A 125 6.04 14.55 1.85
N LEU A 126 5.82 13.38 2.45
CA LEU A 126 5.92 13.22 3.89
C LEU A 126 7.37 13.43 4.34
N PRO A 127 7.59 14.19 5.44
CA PRO A 127 8.89 14.28 6.08
C PRO A 127 9.42 12.92 6.51
N GLY A 128 10.74 12.73 6.45
CA GLY A 128 11.38 11.47 6.82
C GLY A 128 11.04 10.97 8.23
N GLU A 129 10.82 11.88 9.17
CA GLU A 129 10.39 11.53 10.54
C GLU A 129 9.02 10.85 10.58
N LEU A 130 8.12 11.22 9.69
CA LEU A 130 6.81 10.57 9.57
C LEU A 130 6.91 9.25 8.81
N LEU A 131 7.76 9.17 7.78
CA LEU A 131 8.00 7.92 7.05
C LEU A 131 8.56 6.83 7.97
N GLN A 132 9.41 7.18 8.93
CA GLN A 132 9.96 6.24 9.91
C GLN A 132 8.91 5.65 10.86
N LYS A 133 7.75 6.31 11.01
CA LYS A 133 6.63 5.79 11.82
C LYS A 133 5.80 4.73 11.05
N ILE A 134 5.92 4.68 9.73
CA ILE A 134 5.25 3.70 8.90
C ILE A 134 6.04 2.40 8.94
N GLY A 135 5.47 1.38 9.56
CA GLY A 135 6.06 0.05 9.60
C GLY A 135 6.05 -0.59 8.21
N ARG A 136 7.15 -1.25 7.83
CA ARG A 136 7.30 -1.88 6.50
C ARG A 136 8.02 -3.21 6.61
N TYR A 137 7.52 -4.22 5.91
CA TYR A 137 8.18 -5.51 5.72
C TYR A 137 8.09 -5.91 4.26
N ALA A 138 9.16 -6.50 3.73
CA ALA A 138 9.22 -6.98 2.36
C ALA A 138 9.77 -8.40 2.31
N SER A 139 9.05 -9.32 1.68
CA SER A 139 9.40 -10.76 1.63
C SER A 139 10.66 -11.04 0.83
N VAL A 140 11.02 -10.18 -0.13
CA VAL A 140 12.23 -10.31 -0.95
C VAL A 140 13.47 -9.65 -0.32
N GLY A 141 13.33 -9.12 0.90
CA GLY A 141 14.39 -8.38 1.60
C GLY A 141 14.47 -6.93 1.14
N ASN A 142 15.58 -6.25 1.48
CA ASN A 142 15.75 -4.80 1.32
C ASN A 142 16.94 -4.39 0.43
N ARG A 143 17.49 -5.31 -0.36
CA ARG A 143 18.62 -5.01 -1.23
C ARG A 143 18.14 -4.65 -2.64
N PRO A 144 18.63 -3.55 -3.24
CA PRO A 144 18.27 -3.18 -4.60
C PRO A 144 18.82 -4.19 -5.62
N PHE A 145 18.11 -4.35 -6.73
CA PHE A 145 18.50 -5.19 -7.86
C PHE A 145 17.89 -4.66 -9.17
N GLN A 146 18.55 -5.01 -10.29
CA GLN A 146 18.07 -4.70 -11.63
C GLN A 146 16.89 -5.62 -11.99
N GLU A 147 16.15 -5.24 -13.04
CA GLU A 147 15.02 -6.04 -13.51
C GLU A 147 15.44 -7.49 -13.84
N VAL A 148 14.61 -8.41 -13.35
CA VAL A 148 14.73 -9.84 -13.59
C VAL A 148 13.41 -10.36 -14.14
N GLU A 149 13.48 -11.09 -15.26
CA GLU A 149 12.34 -11.82 -15.82
C GLU A 149 12.23 -13.22 -15.21
N GLY A 150 11.03 -13.65 -14.87
CA GLY A 150 10.77 -14.97 -14.27
C GLY A 150 9.34 -15.13 -13.84
N SER A 151 9.11 -16.00 -12.87
CA SER A 151 7.83 -16.13 -12.16
C SER A 151 8.07 -15.87 -10.68
N PHE A 152 7.57 -14.76 -10.20
CA PHE A 152 7.81 -14.29 -8.84
C PHE A 152 6.51 -14.19 -8.06
N ILE A 153 6.61 -14.48 -6.76
CA ILE A 153 5.61 -14.14 -5.76
C ILE A 153 6.34 -13.33 -4.69
N TRP A 154 5.84 -12.17 -4.38
CA TRP A 154 6.38 -11.31 -3.33
C TRP A 154 5.26 -10.65 -2.55
N SER A 155 5.56 -10.27 -1.33
CA SER A 155 4.63 -9.50 -0.51
C SER A 155 5.34 -8.34 0.19
N VAL A 156 4.56 -7.30 0.46
CA VAL A 156 4.96 -6.18 1.32
C VAL A 156 3.84 -5.87 2.29
N VAL A 157 4.22 -5.71 3.56
CA VAL A 157 3.32 -5.23 4.62
C VAL A 157 3.59 -3.77 4.89
N MET A 158 2.51 -3.01 5.03
CA MET A 158 2.55 -1.61 5.42
C MET A 158 1.66 -1.42 6.66
N ALA A 159 2.23 -0.83 7.73
CA ALA A 159 1.50 -0.44 8.94
C ALA A 159 1.51 1.09 9.03
N ILE A 160 0.39 1.72 8.69
CA ILE A 160 0.26 3.18 8.65
C ILE A 160 -0.41 3.63 9.94
N PRO A 161 0.24 4.51 10.76
CA PRO A 161 -0.41 5.12 11.90
C PRO A 161 -1.64 5.94 11.49
N LEU A 162 -2.78 5.72 12.15
CA LEU A 162 -4.01 6.48 11.86
C LEU A 162 -3.82 7.98 12.12
N GLU A 163 -2.91 8.36 13.03
CA GLU A 163 -2.58 9.76 13.29
C GLU A 163 -2.02 10.49 12.06
N ILE A 164 -1.23 9.79 11.20
CA ILE A 164 -0.71 10.36 9.94
C ILE A 164 -1.87 10.68 8.99
N LEU A 165 -2.88 9.83 8.98
CA LEU A 165 -4.05 10.01 8.13
C LEU A 165 -5.03 11.08 8.67
N GLY A 166 -4.79 11.61 9.87
CA GLY A 166 -5.72 12.52 10.55
C GLY A 166 -7.04 11.82 10.97
N ILE A 167 -7.00 10.49 11.13
CA ILE A 167 -8.15 9.69 11.53
C ILE A 167 -8.08 9.46 13.03
N GLU A 168 -9.03 10.04 13.77
CA GLU A 168 -9.27 9.64 15.15
C GLU A 168 -10.08 8.35 15.15
N TYR A 169 -9.58 7.31 15.84
CA TYR A 169 -10.33 6.07 16.00
C TYR A 169 -11.58 6.33 16.83
N ASN A 170 -12.65 6.50 16.11
CA ASN A 170 -13.98 6.46 16.67
C ASN A 170 -14.67 5.27 15.99
N LEU A 171 -15.18 4.29 16.68
CA LEU A 171 -15.80 3.02 16.24
C LEU A 171 -16.56 3.01 14.87
N SER A 172 -16.40 4.03 14.07
CA SER A 172 -16.99 4.22 12.76
C SER A 172 -16.08 3.71 11.64
N LEU A 173 -16.70 3.08 10.70
CA LEU A 173 -16.19 2.38 9.52
C LEU A 173 -15.12 3.16 8.75
N ILE A 174 -13.96 2.55 8.53
CA ILE A 174 -12.97 2.99 7.54
C ILE A 174 -13.43 2.44 6.18
N HIS A 175 -13.69 3.33 5.24
CA HIS A 175 -14.04 2.96 3.87
C HIS A 175 -12.79 3.00 3.00
N ILE A 176 -12.45 1.87 2.37
CA ILE A 176 -11.39 1.77 1.37
C ILE A 176 -12.05 1.71 -0.01
N SER A 177 -11.68 2.61 -0.92
CA SER A 177 -12.07 2.55 -2.32
C SER A 177 -10.90 2.05 -3.16
N GLU A 178 -11.18 1.26 -4.21
CA GLU A 178 -10.15 0.88 -5.19
C GLU A 178 -9.51 2.13 -5.82
N PRO A 179 -8.18 2.16 -6.01
CA PRO A 179 -7.52 3.25 -6.71
C PRO A 179 -8.08 3.37 -8.13
N THR A 180 -8.57 4.54 -8.47
CA THR A 180 -9.14 4.85 -9.79
C THR A 180 -8.09 5.29 -10.80
N ARG A 181 -6.82 5.42 -10.37
CA ARG A 181 -5.70 5.76 -11.23
C ARG A 181 -4.52 4.86 -10.91
N GLN A 182 -4.03 4.18 -11.94
CA GLN A 182 -2.68 3.65 -11.98
C GLN A 182 -1.77 4.84 -12.29
N ALA A 183 -0.61 4.95 -11.63
CA ALA A 183 0.33 6.02 -11.92
C ALA A 183 0.67 6.02 -13.42
N GLU A 184 0.70 7.19 -14.03
CA GLU A 184 1.29 7.37 -15.35
C GLU A 184 2.81 7.17 -15.18
N ILE A 185 3.34 6.18 -15.89
CA ILE A 185 4.78 5.94 -16.03
C ILE A 185 5.27 6.86 -17.14
#